data_8a786d3562da4c31bc4a4bfde0b15085
#
_entry.id   8a786d3562da4c31bc4a4bfde0b15085
#
_cell.length_a   1.000
_cell.length_b   1.000
_cell.length_c   1.000
_cell.angle_alpha   90.00
_cell.angle_beta   90.00
_cell.angle_gamma   90.00
#
_symmetry.space_group_name_H-M   'P 1'
#
loop_
_entity.id
_entity.type
_entity.pdbx_description
1 polymer ?
#
loop_
_entity_poly.entity_id
_entity_poly.type
_entity_poly.pdbx_seq_one_letter_code
_entity_poly.pdbx_strand_id
1 'polypeptide(L)'
;GRGEASMRITKVYTRTGDAGKTRLAGGQQVWKDSLRVEAYGTVDELNSSIGVVRVFNDEKAQSSTAAARLEDDLRWVQNKLFDAGGILATAPGQTFKNMPQVTVKDVTRLERMIDACQKDLAPLKEFILPGGGKVSGLLHQARTICRRAERDCVKLLHEEPVDPVIVKFLNRLSDALFVWARWVAKTQGEAEFLWERNVGSLNAE
;
A
#
# COMPACT_ATOMS: atom_id res chain seq x y z
N GLY A 1 -17.79 26.09 -23.24
CA GLY A 1 -17.16 25.07 -22.46
C GLY A 1 -15.69 24.96 -22.82
N ARG A 2 -14.79 25.47 -21.98
CA ARG A 2 -13.36 25.20 -22.12
C ARG A 2 -13.17 23.79 -21.57
N GLY A 3 -12.85 22.84 -22.47
CA GLY A 3 -12.59 21.45 -22.09
C GLY A 3 -11.48 21.37 -21.06
N GLU A 4 -11.68 20.55 -20.05
CA GLU A 4 -10.65 20.15 -19.12
C GLU A 4 -9.47 19.59 -19.93
N ALA A 5 -8.30 20.20 -19.79
CA ALA A 5 -7.09 19.70 -20.43
C ALA A 5 -6.77 18.35 -19.82
N SER A 6 -7.08 17.24 -20.51
CA SER A 6 -6.68 15.92 -20.07
C SER A 6 -5.15 15.89 -20.05
N MET A 7 -4.59 15.33 -18.96
CA MET A 7 -3.15 15.11 -18.84
C MET A 7 -2.67 14.22 -20.01
N ARG A 8 -1.69 14.71 -20.78
CA ARG A 8 -1.07 13.93 -21.86
C ARG A 8 0.39 13.68 -21.54
N ILE A 9 0.76 12.41 -21.47
CA ILE A 9 2.15 11.99 -21.36
C ILE A 9 2.59 11.59 -22.78
N THR A 10 3.21 12.54 -23.50
CA THR A 10 3.64 12.35 -24.88
C THR A 10 5.12 12.01 -25.02
N LYS A 11 5.91 12.32 -23.99
CA LYS A 11 7.35 12.06 -23.96
C LYS A 11 7.72 11.43 -22.62
N VAL A 12 8.29 10.25 -22.65
CA VAL A 12 8.61 9.46 -21.45
C VAL A 12 9.92 9.91 -20.82
N TYR A 13 10.99 10.04 -21.60
CA TYR A 13 12.27 10.53 -21.08
C TYR A 13 12.50 12.00 -21.48
N THR A 14 13.04 12.77 -20.55
CA THR A 14 13.35 14.20 -20.76
C THR A 14 14.80 14.54 -20.50
N ARG A 15 15.58 13.60 -19.93
CA ARG A 15 16.99 13.76 -19.52
C ARG A 15 17.22 14.79 -18.42
N THR A 16 16.21 15.50 -17.96
CA THR A 16 16.35 16.60 -16.98
C THR A 16 16.73 16.10 -15.58
N GLY A 17 16.50 14.79 -15.29
CA GLY A 17 16.85 14.16 -14.01
C GLY A 17 18.15 13.36 -14.00
N ASP A 18 18.94 13.40 -15.08
CA ASP A 18 20.12 12.55 -15.23
C ASP A 18 21.26 12.93 -14.23
N ALA A 19 21.22 14.15 -13.70
CA ALA A 19 22.19 14.62 -12.69
C ALA A 19 21.77 14.33 -11.24
N GLY A 20 20.69 13.58 -11.01
CA GLY A 20 20.27 13.15 -9.68
C GLY A 20 19.22 14.04 -9.02
N LYS A 21 18.65 15.01 -9.74
CA LYS A 21 17.57 15.86 -9.26
C LYS A 21 16.25 15.55 -9.95
N THR A 22 15.16 15.79 -9.23
CA THR A 22 13.80 15.67 -9.75
C THR A 22 12.97 16.88 -9.32
N ARG A 23 11.76 17.01 -9.87
CA ARG A 23 10.84 18.10 -9.51
C ARG A 23 9.65 17.55 -8.74
N LEU A 24 9.26 18.26 -7.68
CA LEU A 24 7.99 18.05 -7.01
C LEU A 24 6.83 18.58 -7.88
N ALA A 25 5.60 18.29 -7.46
CA ALA A 25 4.40 18.66 -8.21
C ALA A 25 4.29 20.16 -8.52
N GLY A 26 4.79 21.03 -7.64
CA GLY A 26 4.84 22.48 -7.85
C GLY A 26 6.06 23.00 -8.62
N GLY A 27 6.89 22.11 -9.15
CA GLY A 27 8.09 22.46 -9.92
C GLY A 27 9.35 22.67 -9.09
N GLN A 28 9.29 22.56 -7.76
CA GLN A 28 10.46 22.67 -6.89
C GLN A 28 11.44 21.55 -7.18
N GLN A 29 12.70 21.89 -7.39
CA GLN A 29 13.76 20.94 -7.67
C GLN A 29 14.35 20.39 -6.36
N VAL A 30 14.45 19.08 -6.25
CA VAL A 30 15.00 18.36 -5.09
C VAL A 30 15.92 17.23 -5.56
N TRP A 31 16.78 16.76 -4.67
CA TRP A 31 17.55 15.55 -4.92
C TRP A 31 16.65 14.31 -4.91
N LYS A 32 16.95 13.35 -5.79
CA LYS A 32 16.20 12.08 -5.88
C LYS A 32 16.29 11.24 -4.61
N ASP A 33 17.34 11.42 -3.80
CA ASP A 33 17.53 10.74 -2.52
C ASP A 33 16.99 11.54 -1.32
N SER A 34 16.25 12.61 -1.56
CA SER A 34 15.58 13.34 -0.48
C SER A 34 14.54 12.47 0.21
N LEU A 35 14.27 12.74 1.50
CA LEU A 35 13.31 11.97 2.29
C LEU A 35 11.90 12.00 1.66
N ARG A 36 11.53 13.12 1.04
CA ARG A 36 10.22 13.26 0.39
C ARG A 36 10.09 12.37 -0.84
N VAL A 37 11.11 12.34 -1.67
CA VAL A 37 11.15 11.46 -2.85
C VAL A 37 11.18 9.99 -2.42
N GLU A 38 11.94 9.66 -1.40
CA GLU A 38 11.98 8.31 -0.83
C GLU A 38 10.59 7.88 -0.36
N ALA A 39 9.88 8.75 0.35
CA ALA A 39 8.55 8.44 0.88
C ALA A 39 7.54 8.14 -0.23
N TYR A 40 7.39 9.03 -1.22
CA TYR A 40 6.43 8.74 -2.28
C TYR A 40 6.92 7.64 -3.24
N GLY A 41 8.23 7.44 -3.35
CA GLY A 41 8.79 6.33 -4.10
C GLY A 41 8.43 4.97 -3.49
N THR A 42 8.50 4.84 -2.17
CA THR A 42 8.11 3.62 -1.47
C THR A 42 6.59 3.41 -1.50
N VAL A 43 5.80 4.47 -1.47
CA VAL A 43 4.35 4.38 -1.68
C VAL A 43 4.03 3.86 -3.10
N ASP A 44 4.79 4.29 -4.09
CA ASP A 44 4.66 3.77 -5.46
C ASP A 44 5.04 2.28 -5.56
N GLU A 45 6.12 1.87 -4.91
CA GLU A 45 6.50 0.45 -4.82
C GLU A 45 5.39 -0.38 -4.16
N LEU A 46 4.82 0.10 -3.06
CA LEU A 46 3.67 -0.52 -2.42
C LEU A 46 2.50 -0.67 -3.40
N ASN A 47 2.19 0.39 -4.11
CA ASN A 47 1.09 0.39 -5.07
C ASN A 47 1.33 -0.64 -6.19
N SER A 48 2.55 -0.72 -6.69
CA SER A 48 2.94 -1.72 -7.69
C SER A 48 2.82 -3.14 -7.15
N SER A 49 3.21 -3.38 -5.90
CA SER A 49 3.07 -4.69 -5.26
C SER A 49 1.61 -5.11 -5.11
N ILE A 50 0.71 -4.16 -4.81
CA ILE A 50 -0.74 -4.40 -4.77
C ILE A 50 -1.27 -4.71 -6.17
N GLY A 51 -0.73 -4.07 -7.21
CA GLY A 51 -1.04 -4.40 -8.59
C GLY A 51 -0.72 -5.86 -8.93
N VAL A 52 0.41 -6.37 -8.45
CA VAL A 52 0.77 -7.79 -8.61
C VAL A 52 -0.22 -8.71 -7.89
N VAL A 53 -0.63 -8.35 -6.67
CA VAL A 53 -1.70 -9.09 -5.96
C VAL A 53 -2.96 -9.18 -6.81
N ARG A 54 -3.39 -8.07 -7.40
CA ARG A 54 -4.59 -8.01 -8.23
C ARG A 54 -4.51 -8.92 -9.46
N VAL A 55 -3.34 -8.96 -10.13
CA VAL A 55 -3.12 -9.84 -11.29
C VAL A 55 -3.41 -11.30 -10.93
N PHE A 56 -2.90 -11.77 -9.80
CA PHE A 56 -3.13 -13.15 -9.36
C PHE A 56 -4.54 -13.36 -8.79
N ASN A 57 -5.11 -12.37 -8.11
CA ASN A 57 -6.45 -12.46 -7.58
C ASN A 57 -7.52 -12.50 -8.69
N ASP A 58 -7.28 -11.83 -9.80
CA ASP A 58 -8.18 -11.78 -10.94
C ASP A 58 -8.42 -13.16 -11.56
N GLU A 59 -7.47 -14.07 -11.47
CA GLU A 59 -7.63 -15.46 -11.90
C GLU A 59 -8.83 -16.15 -11.24
N LYS A 60 -9.21 -15.72 -10.03
CA LYS A 60 -10.32 -16.31 -9.25
C LYS A 60 -11.52 -15.38 -9.10
N ALA A 61 -11.41 -14.11 -9.46
CA ALA A 61 -12.47 -13.12 -9.22
C ALA A 61 -13.77 -13.41 -9.97
N GLN A 62 -13.72 -14.12 -11.10
CA GLN A 62 -14.91 -14.49 -11.86
C GLN A 62 -15.66 -15.69 -11.29
N SER A 63 -15.01 -16.54 -10.50
CA SER A 63 -15.60 -17.75 -9.91
C SER A 63 -15.75 -17.68 -8.38
N SER A 64 -15.29 -16.62 -7.75
CA SER A 64 -15.32 -16.43 -6.30
C SER A 64 -15.80 -15.02 -5.95
N THR A 65 -16.90 -14.93 -5.20
CA THR A 65 -17.41 -13.65 -4.69
C THR A 65 -16.43 -12.99 -3.73
N ALA A 66 -15.70 -13.78 -2.96
CA ALA A 66 -14.66 -13.28 -2.06
C ALA A 66 -13.52 -12.64 -2.84
N ALA A 67 -13.03 -13.29 -3.90
CA ALA A 67 -11.98 -12.74 -4.76
C ALA A 67 -12.45 -11.49 -5.51
N ALA A 68 -13.70 -11.47 -5.99
CA ALA A 68 -14.27 -10.28 -6.64
C ALA A 68 -14.37 -9.09 -5.68
N ARG A 69 -14.75 -9.33 -4.44
CA ARG A 69 -14.80 -8.30 -3.40
C ARG A 69 -13.40 -7.76 -3.07
N LEU A 70 -12.42 -8.63 -2.93
CA LEU A 70 -11.03 -8.22 -2.70
C LEU A 70 -10.52 -7.39 -3.88
N GLU A 71 -10.87 -7.76 -5.11
CA GLU A 71 -10.49 -7.00 -6.31
C GLU A 71 -10.98 -5.55 -6.25
N ASP A 72 -12.24 -5.34 -5.87
CA ASP A 72 -12.80 -4.00 -5.71
C ASP A 72 -12.09 -3.20 -4.60
N ASP A 73 -11.83 -3.84 -3.47
CA ASP A 73 -11.15 -3.21 -2.34
C ASP A 73 -9.70 -2.82 -2.70
N LEU A 74 -8.97 -3.69 -3.37
CA LEU A 74 -7.59 -3.41 -3.79
C LEU A 74 -7.53 -2.32 -4.85
N ARG A 75 -8.48 -2.26 -5.77
CA ARG A 75 -8.57 -1.18 -6.74
C ARG A 75 -8.77 0.16 -6.04
N TRP A 76 -9.65 0.23 -5.05
CA TRP A 76 -9.84 1.43 -4.24
C TRP A 76 -8.54 1.83 -3.53
N VAL A 77 -7.84 0.87 -2.93
CA VAL A 77 -6.54 1.11 -2.26
C VAL A 77 -5.52 1.69 -3.23
N GLN A 78 -5.40 1.16 -4.45
CA GLN A 78 -4.46 1.68 -5.44
C GLN A 78 -4.74 3.13 -5.79
N ASN A 79 -6.01 3.50 -5.95
CA ASN A 79 -6.40 4.89 -6.18
C ASN A 79 -6.03 5.78 -4.99
N LYS A 80 -6.25 5.31 -3.76
CA LYS A 80 -5.88 6.05 -2.56
C LYS A 80 -4.37 6.18 -2.39
N LEU A 81 -3.60 5.20 -2.79
CA LEU A 81 -2.13 5.29 -2.77
C LEU A 81 -1.60 6.29 -3.80
N PHE A 82 -2.23 6.42 -4.96
CA PHE A 82 -1.93 7.51 -5.89
C PHE A 82 -2.25 8.88 -5.30
N ASP A 83 -3.38 9.01 -4.61
CA ASP A 83 -3.72 10.24 -3.89
C ASP A 83 -2.65 10.58 -2.83
N ALA A 84 -2.27 9.60 -2.02
CA ALA A 84 -1.23 9.76 -1.00
C ALA A 84 0.13 10.14 -1.61
N GLY A 85 0.52 9.48 -2.68
CA GLY A 85 1.74 9.79 -3.42
C GLY A 85 1.75 11.21 -3.98
N GLY A 86 0.62 11.66 -4.53
CA GLY A 86 0.44 13.03 -5.02
C GLY A 86 0.56 14.07 -3.92
N ILE A 87 0.00 13.80 -2.75
CA ILE A 87 0.13 14.67 -1.57
C ILE A 87 1.60 14.74 -1.12
N LEU A 88 2.27 13.61 -1.01
CA LEU A 88 3.68 13.54 -0.62
C LEU A 88 4.61 14.21 -1.64
N ALA A 89 4.28 14.13 -2.92
CA ALA A 89 5.03 14.78 -4.00
C ALA A 89 4.79 16.29 -4.07
N THR A 90 3.92 16.85 -3.25
CA THR A 90 3.62 18.28 -3.16
C THR A 90 4.43 18.89 -2.02
N ALA A 91 5.17 19.98 -2.32
CA ALA A 91 5.93 20.67 -1.30
C ALA A 91 5.03 21.24 -0.19
N PRO A 92 5.50 21.30 1.08
CA PRO A 92 4.73 21.87 2.16
C PRO A 92 4.21 23.29 1.84
N GLY A 93 2.95 23.53 2.15
CA GLY A 93 2.30 24.81 1.92
C GLY A 93 1.78 25.06 0.50
N GLN A 94 2.08 24.17 -0.44
CA GLN A 94 1.54 24.22 -1.79
C GLN A 94 0.14 23.60 -1.86
N THR A 95 -0.75 24.23 -2.59
CA THR A 95 -2.09 23.72 -2.88
C THR A 95 -2.42 23.88 -4.35
N PHE A 96 -3.19 22.95 -4.89
CA PHE A 96 -3.63 22.96 -6.28
C PHE A 96 -5.14 22.78 -6.35
N LYS A 97 -5.74 23.26 -7.43
CA LYS A 97 -7.14 22.97 -7.74
C LYS A 97 -7.29 21.44 -7.96
N ASN A 98 -8.32 20.86 -7.35
CA ASN A 98 -8.57 19.40 -7.41
C ASN A 98 -7.42 18.56 -6.83
N MET A 99 -6.75 19.08 -5.80
CA MET A 99 -5.71 18.34 -5.11
C MET A 99 -6.26 17.03 -4.56
N PRO A 100 -5.54 15.89 -4.75
CA PRO A 100 -5.96 14.62 -4.17
C PRO A 100 -6.03 14.70 -2.66
N GLN A 101 -6.92 13.92 -2.06
CA GLN A 101 -7.14 13.92 -0.62
C GLN A 101 -7.15 12.50 -0.07
N VAL A 102 -6.52 12.32 1.10
CA VAL A 102 -6.69 11.17 1.97
C VAL A 102 -7.24 11.71 3.29
N THR A 103 -8.34 11.15 3.75
CA THR A 103 -9.08 11.65 4.92
C THR A 103 -9.28 10.59 5.97
N VAL A 104 -9.74 11.01 7.15
CA VAL A 104 -10.13 10.09 8.24
C VAL A 104 -11.23 9.12 7.78
N LYS A 105 -12.09 9.52 6.84
CA LYS A 105 -13.11 8.63 6.26
C LYS A 105 -12.50 7.46 5.52
N ASP A 106 -11.36 7.66 4.87
CA ASP A 106 -10.62 6.60 4.18
C ASP A 106 -10.03 5.61 5.19
N VAL A 107 -9.51 6.10 6.30
CA VAL A 107 -9.03 5.26 7.41
C VAL A 107 -10.18 4.44 7.99
N THR A 108 -11.32 5.05 8.24
CA THR A 108 -12.53 4.37 8.73
C THR A 108 -13.00 3.29 7.75
N ARG A 109 -12.92 3.55 6.46
CA ARG A 109 -13.27 2.55 5.42
C ARG A 109 -12.36 1.32 5.52
N LEU A 110 -11.04 1.51 5.70
CA LEU A 110 -10.12 0.39 5.94
C LEU A 110 -10.51 -0.41 7.20
N GLU A 111 -10.82 0.27 8.28
CA GLU A 111 -11.24 -0.38 9.52
C GLU A 111 -12.51 -1.21 9.33
N ARG A 112 -13.48 -0.72 8.58
CA ARG A 112 -14.69 -1.49 8.22
C ARG A 112 -14.38 -2.72 7.36
N MET A 113 -13.46 -2.59 6.41
CA MET A 113 -13.00 -3.73 5.59
C MET A 113 -12.34 -4.79 6.47
N ILE A 114 -11.48 -4.38 7.39
CA ILE A 114 -10.83 -5.26 8.36
C ILE A 114 -11.89 -6.01 9.19
N ASP A 115 -12.80 -5.27 9.79
CA ASP A 115 -13.84 -5.85 10.66
C ASP A 115 -14.71 -6.85 9.90
N ALA A 116 -15.06 -6.55 8.66
CA ALA A 116 -15.87 -7.43 7.83
C ALA A 116 -15.19 -8.77 7.52
N CYS A 117 -13.87 -8.75 7.32
CA CYS A 117 -13.10 -9.98 7.09
C CYS A 117 -12.80 -10.74 8.39
N GLN A 118 -12.53 -10.03 9.47
CA GLN A 118 -12.22 -10.64 10.77
C GLN A 118 -13.36 -11.48 11.33
N LYS A 119 -14.61 -11.18 11.00
CA LYS A 119 -15.77 -11.99 11.42
C LYS A 119 -15.64 -13.46 11.01
N ASP A 120 -14.96 -13.72 9.91
CA ASP A 120 -14.78 -15.06 9.36
C ASP A 120 -13.50 -15.75 9.88
N LEU A 121 -12.70 -15.07 10.68
CA LEU A 121 -11.40 -15.54 11.12
C LEU A 121 -11.39 -15.90 12.61
N ALA A 122 -10.79 -17.06 12.92
CA ALA A 122 -10.52 -17.45 14.29
C ALA A 122 -9.41 -16.61 14.90
N PRO A 123 -9.41 -16.36 16.22
CA PRO A 123 -8.30 -15.71 16.91
C PRO A 123 -6.99 -16.47 16.68
N LEU A 124 -5.88 -15.73 16.50
CA LEU A 124 -4.56 -16.31 16.40
C LEU A 124 -4.02 -16.67 17.77
N LYS A 125 -3.39 -17.84 17.86
CA LYS A 125 -2.69 -18.32 19.07
C LYS A 125 -1.19 -18.13 19.00
N GLU A 126 -0.65 -17.87 17.81
CA GLU A 126 0.76 -17.65 17.53
C GLU A 126 0.90 -16.79 16.25
N PHE A 127 2.10 -16.25 16.00
CA PHE A 127 2.40 -15.54 14.77
C PHE A 127 2.32 -16.47 13.57
N ILE A 128 1.86 -15.90 12.44
CA ILE A 128 1.78 -16.60 11.16
C ILE A 128 3.09 -16.43 10.42
N LEU A 129 3.57 -17.52 9.83
CA LEU A 129 4.64 -17.44 8.84
C LEU A 129 4.08 -16.81 7.56
N PRO A 130 4.72 -15.72 7.03
CA PRO A 130 4.27 -15.14 5.78
C PRO A 130 4.34 -16.15 4.64
N GLY A 131 3.23 -16.31 3.92
CA GLY A 131 3.13 -17.31 2.85
C GLY A 131 1.70 -17.77 2.68
N GLY A 132 1.52 -19.02 2.38
CA GLY A 132 0.25 -19.63 2.03
C GLY A 132 0.13 -19.80 0.53
N GLY A 133 -0.93 -19.31 -0.08
CA GLY A 133 -1.09 -19.32 -1.53
C GLY A 133 -0.45 -18.10 -2.20
N LYS A 134 -0.61 -17.99 -3.51
CA LYS A 134 -0.04 -16.90 -4.31
C LYS A 134 -0.55 -15.53 -3.84
N VAL A 135 -1.85 -15.36 -3.71
CA VAL A 135 -2.46 -14.08 -3.32
C VAL A 135 -2.12 -13.76 -1.87
N SER A 136 -2.27 -14.73 -0.96
CA SER A 136 -1.93 -14.56 0.46
C SER A 136 -0.45 -14.19 0.66
N GLY A 137 0.46 -14.91 -0.01
CA GLY A 137 1.90 -14.62 0.06
C GLY A 137 2.26 -13.23 -0.44
N LEU A 138 1.67 -12.81 -1.57
CA LEU A 138 1.88 -11.48 -2.13
C LEU A 138 1.27 -10.37 -1.26
N LEU A 139 0.13 -10.63 -0.60
CA LEU A 139 -0.45 -9.70 0.37
C LEU A 139 0.47 -9.50 1.57
N HIS A 140 1.12 -10.56 2.07
CA HIS A 140 2.11 -10.44 3.12
C HIS A 140 3.33 -9.62 2.68
N GLN A 141 3.80 -9.80 1.46
CA GLN A 141 4.88 -8.98 0.93
C GLN A 141 4.47 -7.50 0.83
N ALA A 142 3.29 -7.21 0.29
CA ALA A 142 2.74 -5.85 0.23
C ALA A 142 2.61 -5.24 1.64
N ARG A 143 2.20 -6.04 2.63
CA ARG A 143 2.14 -5.60 4.04
C ARG A 143 3.49 -5.10 4.55
N THR A 144 4.56 -5.80 4.29
CA THR A 144 5.90 -5.40 4.77
C THR A 144 6.41 -4.16 4.04
N ILE A 145 6.11 -4.01 2.74
CA ILE A 145 6.42 -2.80 1.98
C ILE A 145 5.59 -1.61 2.50
N CYS A 146 4.32 -1.84 2.83
CA CYS A 146 3.45 -0.82 3.43
C CYS A 146 4.02 -0.30 4.76
N ARG A 147 4.53 -1.18 5.60
CA ARG A 147 5.18 -0.81 6.86
C ARG A 147 6.46 0.00 6.62
N ARG A 148 7.21 -0.29 5.58
CA ARG A 148 8.38 0.52 5.19
C ARG A 148 7.94 1.88 4.66
N ALA A 149 6.90 1.95 3.83
CA ALA A 149 6.34 3.23 3.37
C ALA A 149 5.90 4.10 4.55
N GLU A 150 5.26 3.53 5.56
CA GLU A 150 4.89 4.22 6.80
C GLU A 150 6.14 4.76 7.52
N ARG A 151 7.17 3.93 7.70
CA ARG A 151 8.43 4.37 8.32
C ARG A 151 9.10 5.51 7.56
N ASP A 152 9.09 5.46 6.22
CA ASP A 152 9.66 6.53 5.39
C ASP A 152 8.88 7.83 5.54
N CYS A 153 7.56 7.76 5.67
CA CYS A 153 6.73 8.94 5.95
C CYS A 153 6.98 9.50 7.36
N VAL A 154 7.18 8.64 8.35
CA VAL A 154 7.55 9.06 9.71
C VAL A 154 8.92 9.75 9.70
N LYS A 155 9.88 9.22 8.97
CA LYS A 155 11.20 9.82 8.81
C LYS A 155 11.12 11.21 8.18
N LEU A 156 10.31 11.36 7.14
CA LEU A 156 10.03 12.64 6.51
C LEU A 156 9.37 13.61 7.51
N LEU A 157 8.42 13.13 8.31
CA LEU A 157 7.70 13.94 9.29
C LEU A 157 8.61 14.59 10.34
N HIS A 158 9.78 14.00 10.65
CA HIS A 158 10.74 14.60 11.55
C HIS A 158 11.43 15.84 10.97
N GLU A 159 11.48 15.96 9.66
CA GLU A 159 12.21 17.02 8.96
C GLU A 159 11.27 18.04 8.30
N GLU A 160 10.09 17.61 7.84
CA GLU A 160 9.15 18.42 7.10
C GLU A 160 7.70 18.12 7.49
N PRO A 161 6.78 19.08 7.35
CA PRO A 161 5.36 18.79 7.57
C PRO A 161 4.84 17.69 6.62
N VAL A 162 4.16 16.71 7.21
CA VAL A 162 3.41 15.67 6.51
C VAL A 162 2.03 15.60 7.15
N ASP A 163 0.99 15.50 6.34
CA ASP A 163 -0.36 15.31 6.87
C ASP A 163 -0.41 14.00 7.69
N PRO A 164 -0.72 14.07 8.99
CA PRO A 164 -0.74 12.89 9.87
C PRO A 164 -1.64 11.77 9.38
N VAL A 165 -2.67 12.09 8.60
CA VAL A 165 -3.61 11.09 8.06
C VAL A 165 -2.91 10.12 7.10
N ILE A 166 -1.87 10.54 6.41
CA ILE A 166 -1.09 9.66 5.51
C ILE A 166 -0.45 8.52 6.30
N VAL A 167 0.22 8.84 7.41
CA VAL A 167 0.84 7.84 8.28
C VAL A 167 -0.23 6.91 8.87
N LYS A 168 -1.34 7.47 9.32
CA LYS A 168 -2.46 6.72 9.87
C LYS A 168 -3.08 5.77 8.84
N PHE A 169 -3.27 6.25 7.61
CA PHE A 169 -3.78 5.44 6.52
C PHE A 169 -2.86 4.26 6.20
N LEU A 170 -1.56 4.49 6.08
CA LEU A 170 -0.57 3.43 5.82
C LEU A 170 -0.53 2.41 6.96
N ASN A 171 -0.64 2.86 8.21
CA ASN A 171 -0.72 1.97 9.36
C ASN A 171 -1.94 1.03 9.25
N ARG A 172 -3.13 1.58 9.01
CA ARG A 172 -4.36 0.80 8.88
C ARG A 172 -4.34 -0.10 7.65
N LEU A 173 -3.75 0.36 6.55
CA LEU A 173 -3.59 -0.44 5.35
C LEU A 173 -2.71 -1.68 5.61
N SER A 174 -1.65 -1.56 6.39
CA SER A 174 -0.83 -2.71 6.74
C SER A 174 -1.63 -3.76 7.51
N ASP A 175 -2.51 -3.34 8.42
CA ASP A 175 -3.43 -4.23 9.14
C ASP A 175 -4.44 -4.87 8.18
N ALA A 176 -5.00 -4.11 7.24
CA ALA A 176 -5.90 -4.63 6.22
C ALA A 176 -5.22 -5.70 5.35
N LEU A 177 -3.99 -5.45 4.92
CA LEU A 177 -3.22 -6.40 4.11
C LEU A 177 -2.96 -7.70 4.87
N PHE A 178 -2.69 -7.62 6.16
CA PHE A 178 -2.54 -8.79 7.03
C PHE A 178 -3.85 -9.59 7.13
N VAL A 179 -4.96 -8.93 7.40
CA VAL A 179 -6.26 -9.57 7.52
C VAL A 179 -6.72 -10.16 6.18
N TRP A 180 -6.52 -9.46 5.08
CA TRP A 180 -6.83 -9.98 3.74
C TRP A 180 -5.99 -11.21 3.40
N ALA A 181 -4.72 -11.25 3.78
CA ALA A 181 -3.86 -12.43 3.56
C ALA A 181 -4.45 -13.67 4.23
N ARG A 182 -4.88 -13.55 5.48
CA ARG A 182 -5.54 -14.63 6.23
C ARG A 182 -6.90 -15.01 5.63
N TRP A 183 -7.68 -14.00 5.29
CA TRP A 183 -9.04 -14.19 4.76
C TRP A 183 -9.02 -14.88 3.39
N VAL A 184 -8.08 -14.52 2.53
CA VAL A 184 -7.86 -15.19 1.22
C VAL A 184 -7.42 -16.64 1.43
N ALA A 185 -6.49 -16.89 2.32
CA ALA A 185 -6.07 -18.26 2.64
C ALA A 185 -7.27 -19.12 3.05
N LYS A 186 -8.12 -18.60 3.93
CA LYS A 186 -9.33 -19.30 4.37
C LYS A 186 -10.34 -19.50 3.23
N THR A 187 -10.69 -18.45 2.50
CA THR A 187 -11.73 -18.52 1.46
C THR A 187 -11.32 -19.34 0.25
N GLN A 188 -10.02 -19.48 -0.02
CA GLN A 188 -9.49 -20.26 -1.12
C GLN A 188 -8.98 -21.63 -0.70
N GLY A 189 -9.11 -22.00 0.59
CA GLY A 189 -8.66 -23.29 1.11
C GLY A 189 -7.15 -23.48 1.08
N GLU A 190 -6.39 -22.39 1.20
CA GLU A 190 -4.94 -22.40 1.23
C GLU A 190 -4.42 -22.64 2.66
N ALA A 191 -3.25 -23.27 2.78
CA ALA A 191 -2.66 -23.55 4.08
C ALA A 191 -2.09 -22.29 4.72
N GLU A 192 -2.27 -22.17 6.04
CA GLU A 192 -1.68 -21.14 6.86
C GLU A 192 -0.82 -21.83 7.92
N PHE A 193 0.45 -21.40 8.06
CA PHE A 193 1.41 -22.01 8.96
C PHE A 193 1.74 -21.05 10.10
N LEU A 194 1.79 -21.58 11.32
CA LEU A 194 2.14 -20.82 12.51
C LEU A 194 3.63 -20.92 12.81
N TRP A 195 4.16 -19.90 13.46
CA TRP A 195 5.52 -19.93 13.96
C TRP A 195 5.69 -21.04 15.02
N GLU A 196 6.69 -21.86 14.84
CA GLU A 196 7.13 -22.90 15.79
C GLU A 196 8.45 -22.45 16.39
N ARG A 197 8.42 -22.07 17.69
CA ARG A 197 9.62 -21.57 18.37
C ARG A 197 10.70 -22.63 18.40
N ASN A 198 11.92 -22.27 18.02
CA ASN A 198 13.10 -23.15 18.06
C ASN A 198 12.89 -24.50 17.36
N VAL A 199 12.12 -24.51 16.26
CA VAL A 199 11.91 -25.73 15.49
C VAL A 199 13.25 -26.36 15.09
N GLY A 200 13.39 -27.68 15.36
CA GLY A 200 14.61 -28.41 15.08
C GLY A 200 15.78 -28.21 16.08
N SER A 201 15.67 -27.25 17.01
CA SER A 201 16.72 -26.99 18.01
C SER A 201 16.53 -27.77 19.30
N LEU A 202 15.31 -28.22 19.59
CA LEU A 202 14.97 -28.93 20.84
C LEU A 202 15.29 -30.43 20.81
N ASN A 203 15.70 -30.98 19.68
CA ASN A 203 16.01 -32.42 19.51
C ASN A 203 17.48 -32.69 19.17
N ALA A 204 18.37 -31.74 19.43
CA ALA A 204 19.81 -31.89 19.24
C ALA A 204 20.50 -32.28 20.57
N GLU A 205 20.03 -33.38 21.23
CA GLU A 205 20.74 -34.07 22.31
C GLU A 205 21.02 -35.51 21.89
#